data_b8fe95532cbdfae7101592d98a503e07
#
_entry.id   b8fe95532cbdfae7101592d98a503e07
#
_cell.length_a   1.000
_cell.length_b   1.000
_cell.length_c   1.000
_cell.angle_alpha   90.00
_cell.angle_beta   90.00
_cell.angle_gamma   90.00
#
_symmetry.space_group_name_H-M   'P 1'
#
loop_
_entity.id
_entity.type
_entity.pdbx_description
1 polymer ?
#
loop_
_entity_poly.entity_id
_entity_poly.type
_entity_poly.pdbx_seq_one_letter_code
_entity_poly.pdbx_strand_id
1 'polypeptide(L)'
;AVIAAAALSIGPVSAFAKPVQLTDTVGRKVTVDLPAKRVVLGFYYQDYMAIGGKTALDNVVGFSKAVWADWAPPSWAAFSKAVPKLNQLTDVGEVEVGTFSIEKVLALKPDLLVLAEWQYKALGSDLDRINKAGIPIVVLDYNAQTVAKHVQSTKLIGTLTGQQQKA
;
A
#
# COMPACT_ATOMS: atom_id res chain seq x y z
N ALA A 1 28.99 -14.17 -47.74
CA ALA A 1 28.42 -12.99 -47.09
C ALA A 1 27.73 -13.43 -45.77
N VAL A 2 28.28 -13.05 -44.62
CA VAL A 2 27.70 -13.35 -43.29
C VAL A 2 26.97 -12.06 -42.85
N ILE A 3 25.66 -12.14 -42.74
CA ILE A 3 24.85 -11.05 -42.23
C ILE A 3 24.80 -11.19 -40.69
N ALA A 4 25.49 -10.32 -39.98
CA ALA A 4 25.39 -10.23 -38.52
C ALA A 4 24.12 -9.47 -38.14
N ALA A 5 23.17 -10.15 -37.53
CA ALA A 5 21.98 -9.52 -36.93
C ALA A 5 22.37 -8.91 -35.59
N ALA A 6 22.39 -7.59 -35.52
CA ALA A 6 22.55 -6.88 -34.25
C ALA A 6 21.22 -6.94 -33.44
N ALA A 7 21.23 -7.68 -32.35
CA ALA A 7 20.13 -7.68 -31.41
C ALA A 7 20.17 -6.37 -30.58
N LEU A 8 19.22 -5.47 -30.80
CA LEU A 8 18.99 -4.32 -29.93
C LEU A 8 18.44 -4.83 -28.60
N SER A 9 19.25 -4.80 -27.57
CA SER A 9 18.80 -5.01 -26.20
C SER A 9 18.04 -3.77 -25.73
N ILE A 10 16.71 -3.83 -25.71
CA ILE A 10 15.87 -2.83 -25.05
C ILE A 10 16.04 -3.05 -23.54
N GLY A 11 16.87 -2.22 -22.91
CA GLY A 11 17.00 -2.19 -21.47
C GLY A 11 15.67 -1.82 -20.80
N PRO A 12 15.48 -2.17 -19.51
CA PRO A 12 14.24 -1.85 -18.81
C PRO A 12 14.04 -0.33 -18.78
N VAL A 13 12.98 0.14 -19.42
CA VAL A 13 12.55 1.53 -19.32
C VAL A 13 12.09 1.75 -17.87
N SER A 14 12.89 2.46 -17.09
CA SER A 14 12.49 2.90 -15.76
C SER A 14 11.25 3.79 -15.93
N ALA A 15 10.08 3.30 -15.56
CA ALA A 15 8.86 4.09 -15.60
C ALA A 15 9.01 5.25 -14.60
N PHE A 16 9.08 6.47 -15.12
CA PHE A 16 9.02 7.66 -14.27
C PHE A 16 7.65 7.71 -13.59
N ALA A 17 7.65 7.98 -12.29
CA ALA A 17 6.42 8.18 -11.54
C ALA A 17 5.64 9.36 -12.13
N LYS A 18 4.33 9.20 -12.30
CA LYS A 18 3.43 10.23 -12.82
C LYS A 18 2.36 10.54 -11.79
N PRO A 19 2.00 11.82 -11.61
CA PRO A 19 0.92 12.20 -10.71
C PRO A 19 -0.42 11.66 -11.24
N VAL A 20 -1.12 10.94 -10.38
CA VAL A 20 -2.48 10.42 -10.62
C VAL A 20 -3.39 10.96 -9.54
N GLN A 21 -4.49 11.60 -9.92
CA GLN A 21 -5.50 12.07 -8.98
C GLN A 21 -6.53 10.95 -8.71
N LEU A 22 -6.73 10.64 -7.43
CA LEU A 22 -7.67 9.63 -6.94
C LEU A 22 -8.74 10.30 -6.07
N THR A 23 -9.93 9.69 -6.02
CA THR A 23 -10.93 10.00 -4.97
C THR A 23 -10.99 8.80 -4.04
N ASP A 24 -10.58 8.98 -2.78
CA ASP A 24 -10.55 7.91 -1.80
C ASP A 24 -11.93 7.61 -1.17
N THR A 25 -12.00 6.61 -0.29
CA THR A 25 -13.28 6.14 0.27
C THR A 25 -13.94 7.14 1.22
N VAL A 26 -13.23 8.16 1.68
CA VAL A 26 -13.80 9.28 2.46
C VAL A 26 -14.05 10.52 1.61
N GLY A 27 -13.98 10.39 0.29
CA GLY A 27 -14.34 11.43 -0.67
C GLY A 27 -13.27 12.50 -0.91
N ARG A 28 -12.02 12.31 -0.43
CA ARG A 28 -10.94 13.26 -0.65
C ARG A 28 -10.29 13.03 -2.01
N LYS A 29 -9.94 14.12 -2.68
CA LYS A 29 -9.07 14.09 -3.86
C LYS A 29 -7.63 14.03 -3.39
N VAL A 30 -6.92 12.97 -3.75
CA VAL A 30 -5.53 12.73 -3.39
C VAL A 30 -4.71 12.59 -4.66
N THR A 31 -3.58 13.28 -4.75
CA THR A 31 -2.62 13.11 -5.84
C THR A 31 -1.50 12.20 -5.36
N VAL A 32 -1.22 11.14 -6.10
CA VAL A 32 -0.17 10.14 -5.80
C VAL A 32 0.70 9.96 -7.04
N ASP A 33 2.01 9.96 -6.86
CA ASP A 33 2.95 9.62 -7.92
C ASP A 33 3.01 8.10 -8.10
N LEU A 34 2.56 7.60 -9.25
CA LEU A 34 2.49 6.16 -9.53
C LEU A 34 3.45 5.74 -10.65
N PRO A 35 4.10 4.57 -10.54
CA PRO A 35 4.02 3.64 -9.41
C PRO A 35 4.72 4.18 -8.16
N ALA A 36 4.05 4.05 -7.02
CA ALA A 36 4.64 4.36 -5.72
C ALA A 36 5.82 3.40 -5.44
N LYS A 37 6.90 3.91 -4.87
CA LYS A 37 8.13 3.15 -4.64
C LYS A 37 8.33 2.74 -3.19
N ARG A 38 7.69 3.43 -2.27
CA ARG A 38 7.83 3.21 -0.82
C ARG A 38 6.47 3.33 -0.12
N VAL A 39 5.73 2.24 -0.11
CA VAL A 39 4.38 2.18 0.43
C VAL A 39 4.40 1.73 1.88
N VAL A 40 3.64 2.41 2.73
CA VAL A 40 3.30 1.91 4.08
C VAL A 40 1.82 1.53 4.09
N LEU A 41 1.52 0.30 4.54
CA LEU A 41 0.16 -0.22 4.68
C LEU A 41 -0.24 -0.21 6.16
N GLY A 42 -1.17 0.65 6.54
CA GLY A 42 -1.74 0.64 7.89
C GLY A 42 -2.62 -0.58 8.13
N PHE A 43 -3.32 -1.06 7.09
CA PHE A 43 -4.22 -2.22 7.15
C PHE A 43 -4.35 -2.91 5.78
N TYR A 44 -5.22 -3.91 5.62
CA TYR A 44 -5.59 -4.57 4.36
C TYR A 44 -4.44 -5.13 3.52
N TYR A 45 -3.37 -5.64 4.16
CA TYR A 45 -2.25 -6.21 3.41
C TYR A 45 -2.68 -7.41 2.56
N GLN A 46 -3.64 -8.19 3.03
CA GLN A 46 -4.17 -9.36 2.31
C GLN A 46 -4.89 -8.94 1.04
N ASP A 47 -5.77 -7.94 1.13
CA ASP A 47 -6.49 -7.38 -0.03
C ASP A 47 -5.51 -6.74 -1.03
N TYR A 48 -4.52 -6.01 -0.48
CA TYR A 48 -3.47 -5.40 -1.29
C TYR A 48 -2.67 -6.44 -2.09
N MET A 49 -2.32 -7.56 -1.47
CA MET A 49 -1.64 -8.68 -2.14
C MET A 49 -2.56 -9.41 -3.13
N ALA A 50 -3.82 -9.67 -2.74
CA ALA A 50 -4.76 -10.39 -3.58
C ALA A 50 -5.01 -9.67 -4.91
N ILE A 51 -5.16 -8.36 -4.88
CA ILE A 51 -5.40 -7.52 -6.07
C ILE A 51 -4.10 -7.21 -6.79
N GLY A 52 -3.08 -6.78 -6.07
CA GLY A 52 -1.79 -6.37 -6.64
C GLY A 52 -0.93 -7.53 -7.15
N GLY A 53 -1.22 -8.76 -6.71
CA GLY A 53 -0.54 -9.97 -7.18
C GLY A 53 0.84 -10.17 -6.53
N LYS A 54 1.66 -11.02 -7.18
CA LYS A 54 2.94 -11.51 -6.62
C LYS A 54 3.95 -10.40 -6.27
N THR A 55 3.92 -9.30 -7.01
CA THR A 55 4.86 -8.17 -6.85
C THR A 55 4.28 -7.03 -6.01
N ALA A 56 3.06 -7.16 -5.50
CA ALA A 56 2.39 -6.08 -4.75
C ALA A 56 3.22 -5.55 -3.58
N LEU A 57 3.96 -6.43 -2.90
CA LEU A 57 4.77 -6.05 -1.74
C LEU A 57 6.18 -5.57 -2.09
N ASP A 58 6.60 -5.56 -3.35
CA ASP A 58 7.98 -5.19 -3.72
C ASP A 58 8.31 -3.76 -3.29
N ASN A 59 7.32 -2.88 -3.36
CA ASN A 59 7.43 -1.48 -2.97
C ASN A 59 6.93 -1.18 -1.54
N VAL A 60 6.45 -2.19 -0.80
CA VAL A 60 6.02 -2.00 0.58
C VAL A 60 7.24 -2.00 1.50
N VAL A 61 7.34 -1.00 2.37
CA VAL A 61 8.46 -0.81 3.31
C VAL A 61 8.05 -0.96 4.76
N GLY A 62 6.76 -0.91 5.06
CA GLY A 62 6.24 -1.09 6.40
C GLY A 62 4.74 -1.40 6.40
N PHE A 63 4.25 -2.01 7.47
CA PHE A 63 2.82 -2.28 7.66
C PHE A 63 2.51 -2.58 9.14
N SER A 64 1.23 -2.60 9.51
CA SER A 64 0.77 -3.04 10.83
C SER A 64 0.89 -4.55 10.94
N LYS A 65 2.01 -5.03 11.47
CA LYS A 65 2.34 -6.46 11.52
C LYS A 65 1.78 -7.15 12.76
N ALA A 66 1.99 -6.55 13.93
CA ALA A 66 1.70 -7.17 15.22
C ALA A 66 0.24 -7.64 15.31
N VAL A 67 -0.69 -6.81 14.84
CA VAL A 67 -2.11 -7.14 14.80
C VAL A 67 -2.39 -8.47 14.11
N TRP A 68 -1.85 -8.65 12.91
CA TRP A 68 -2.11 -9.87 12.14
C TRP A 68 -1.42 -11.09 12.75
N ALA A 69 -0.23 -10.91 13.32
CA ALA A 69 0.48 -11.97 14.01
C ALA A 69 -0.24 -12.40 15.30
N ASP A 70 -0.83 -11.44 16.03
CA ASP A 70 -1.47 -11.68 17.31
C ASP A 70 -2.96 -12.06 17.18
N TRP A 71 -3.69 -11.42 16.26
CA TRP A 71 -5.14 -11.62 16.12
C TRP A 71 -5.51 -12.79 15.22
N ALA A 72 -4.69 -13.08 14.21
CA ALA A 72 -4.92 -14.15 13.27
C ALA A 72 -3.66 -15.00 13.03
N PRO A 73 -3.08 -15.62 14.10
CA PRO A 73 -1.81 -16.35 14.01
C PRO A 73 -1.77 -17.42 12.92
N PRO A 74 -2.82 -18.23 12.71
CA PRO A 74 -2.80 -19.24 11.62
C PRO A 74 -2.72 -18.60 10.23
N SER A 75 -3.48 -17.54 10.00
CA SER A 75 -3.43 -16.79 8.73
C SER A 75 -2.07 -16.15 8.54
N TRP A 76 -1.53 -15.50 9.58
CA TRP A 76 -0.19 -14.93 9.55
C TRP A 76 0.88 -15.95 9.20
N ALA A 77 0.86 -17.13 9.84
CA ALA A 77 1.80 -18.21 9.56
C ALA A 77 1.73 -18.68 8.10
N ALA A 78 0.52 -18.82 7.56
CA ALA A 78 0.32 -19.19 6.15
C ALA A 78 0.85 -18.14 5.18
N PHE A 79 0.48 -16.87 5.38
CA PHE A 79 0.90 -15.76 4.50
C PHE A 79 2.40 -15.48 4.59
N SER A 80 2.97 -15.43 5.78
CA SER A 80 4.40 -15.15 5.98
C SER A 80 5.31 -16.28 5.49
N LYS A 81 4.82 -17.53 5.48
CA LYS A 81 5.49 -18.66 4.83
C LYS A 81 5.43 -18.55 3.30
N ALA A 82 4.27 -18.21 2.75
CA ALA A 82 4.08 -18.08 1.30
C ALA A 82 4.80 -16.85 0.72
N VAL A 83 4.88 -15.77 1.50
CA VAL A 83 5.50 -14.48 1.13
C VAL A 83 6.49 -14.05 2.22
N PRO A 84 7.73 -14.58 2.21
CA PRO A 84 8.73 -14.35 3.27
C PRO A 84 9.07 -12.87 3.48
N LYS A 85 8.86 -12.02 2.48
CA LYS A 85 9.06 -10.57 2.57
C LYS A 85 8.23 -9.93 3.70
N LEU A 86 7.04 -10.47 4.01
CA LEU A 86 6.22 -9.99 5.12
C LEU A 86 6.97 -9.98 6.46
N ASN A 87 7.87 -10.93 6.68
CA ASN A 87 8.69 -10.98 7.90
C ASN A 87 9.78 -9.91 7.96
N GLN A 88 10.13 -9.32 6.82
CA GLN A 88 11.21 -8.33 6.68
C GLN A 88 10.72 -6.89 6.74
N LEU A 89 9.39 -6.67 6.59
CA LEU A 89 8.80 -5.34 6.61
C LEU A 89 8.82 -4.76 8.03
N THR A 90 9.03 -3.45 8.11
CA THR A 90 8.99 -2.74 9.38
C THR A 90 7.56 -2.73 9.94
N ASP A 91 7.42 -3.13 11.19
CA ASP A 91 6.17 -3.01 11.93
C ASP A 91 5.97 -1.57 12.38
N VAL A 92 4.95 -0.91 11.85
CA VAL A 92 4.58 0.47 12.23
C VAL A 92 3.62 0.54 13.40
N GLY A 93 3.22 -0.61 13.94
CA GLY A 93 2.22 -0.72 15.01
C GLY A 93 0.80 -0.59 14.48
N GLU A 94 -0.17 -0.57 15.39
CA GLU A 94 -1.60 -0.57 15.08
C GLU A 94 -2.35 0.49 15.87
N VAL A 95 -3.31 1.14 15.20
CA VAL A 95 -4.11 2.25 15.76
C VAL A 95 -5.04 1.75 16.88
N GLU A 96 -5.71 0.62 16.67
CA GLU A 96 -6.71 0.09 17.62
C GLU A 96 -6.12 -0.25 19.00
N VAL A 97 -4.87 -0.69 19.01
CA VAL A 97 -4.15 -0.98 20.28
C VAL A 97 -3.19 0.14 20.69
N GLY A 98 -3.27 1.30 20.05
CA GLY A 98 -2.49 2.49 20.43
C GLY A 98 -0.99 2.38 20.22
N THR A 99 -0.52 1.49 19.34
CA THR A 99 0.91 1.29 19.08
C THR A 99 1.36 1.85 17.74
N PHE A 100 0.45 2.40 16.92
CA PHE A 100 0.80 3.00 15.63
C PHE A 100 1.74 4.19 15.82
N SER A 101 2.86 4.17 15.12
CA SER A 101 3.90 5.18 15.29
C SER A 101 4.09 6.02 14.03
N ILE A 102 3.68 7.28 14.13
CA ILE A 102 3.92 8.29 13.10
C ILE A 102 5.43 8.46 12.86
N GLU A 103 6.26 8.38 13.90
CA GLU A 103 7.72 8.48 13.82
C GLU A 103 8.31 7.36 12.96
N LYS A 104 7.86 6.12 13.16
CA LYS A 104 8.29 4.98 12.33
C LYS A 104 7.88 5.18 10.88
N VAL A 105 6.64 5.63 10.63
CA VAL A 105 6.17 5.93 9.28
C VAL A 105 7.06 6.98 8.62
N LEU A 106 7.33 8.10 9.29
CA LEU A 106 8.18 9.18 8.77
C LEU A 106 9.61 8.71 8.53
N ALA A 107 10.18 7.88 9.42
CA ALA A 107 11.54 7.33 9.28
C ALA A 107 11.67 6.43 8.04
N LEU A 108 10.60 5.75 7.64
CA LEU A 108 10.57 4.96 6.41
C LEU A 108 10.55 5.81 5.14
N LYS A 109 10.30 7.12 5.23
CA LYS A 109 10.21 8.06 4.10
C LYS A 109 9.32 7.50 2.97
N PRO A 110 8.07 7.17 3.25
CA PRO A 110 7.19 6.63 2.22
C PRO A 110 6.78 7.73 1.23
N ASP A 111 6.45 7.32 0.02
CA ASP A 111 5.79 8.15 -1.00
C ASP A 111 4.29 7.86 -1.08
N LEU A 112 3.79 6.93 -0.26
CA LEU A 112 2.37 6.63 -0.09
C LEU A 112 2.11 5.96 1.27
N LEU A 113 1.11 6.47 1.99
CA LEU A 113 0.52 5.82 3.16
C LEU A 113 -0.91 5.37 2.83
N VAL A 114 -1.21 4.09 3.02
CA VAL A 114 -2.55 3.53 2.84
C VAL A 114 -3.14 3.19 4.20
N LEU A 115 -4.29 3.76 4.53
CA LEU A 115 -4.98 3.56 5.80
C LEU A 115 -6.39 2.98 5.60
N ALA A 116 -6.89 2.25 6.59
CA ALA A 116 -8.31 1.99 6.71
C ALA A 116 -9.07 3.27 7.13
N GLU A 117 -10.34 3.39 6.75
CA GLU A 117 -11.16 4.56 7.10
C GLU A 117 -11.21 4.82 8.61
N TRP A 118 -11.36 3.76 9.40
CA TRP A 118 -11.41 3.86 10.85
C TRP A 118 -10.04 4.30 11.44
N GLN A 119 -8.91 3.84 10.87
CA GLN A 119 -7.57 4.31 11.27
C GLN A 119 -7.40 5.79 10.98
N TYR A 120 -7.80 6.21 9.76
CA TYR A 120 -7.74 7.61 9.36
C TYR A 120 -8.53 8.51 10.30
N LYS A 121 -9.74 8.09 10.70
CA LYS A 121 -10.58 8.82 11.66
C LYS A 121 -9.97 8.86 13.07
N ALA A 122 -9.45 7.73 13.54
CA ALA A 122 -8.89 7.62 14.89
C ALA A 122 -7.59 8.42 15.05
N LEU A 123 -6.73 8.45 14.02
CA LEU A 123 -5.48 9.23 14.04
C LEU A 123 -5.73 10.74 13.99
N GLY A 124 -6.78 11.18 13.31
CA GLY A 124 -7.19 12.59 13.30
C GLY A 124 -6.02 13.56 13.05
N SER A 125 -5.77 14.47 14.02
CA SER A 125 -4.71 15.49 13.92
C SER A 125 -3.28 14.92 13.94
N ASP A 126 -3.07 13.69 14.40
CA ASP A 126 -1.73 13.06 14.36
C ASP A 126 -1.22 12.91 12.92
N LEU A 127 -2.16 12.83 11.95
CA LEU A 127 -1.84 12.80 10.52
C LEU A 127 -1.30 14.13 9.97
N ASP A 128 -1.42 15.24 10.71
CA ASP A 128 -0.88 16.53 10.27
C ASP A 128 0.63 16.47 10.04
N ARG A 129 1.33 15.65 10.80
CA ARG A 129 2.78 15.43 10.63
C ARG A 129 3.09 14.72 9.32
N ILE A 130 2.27 13.74 8.92
CA ILE A 130 2.37 13.03 7.64
C ILE A 130 2.06 14.00 6.49
N ASN A 131 0.99 14.79 6.62
CA ASN A 131 0.60 15.79 5.63
C ASN A 131 1.68 16.88 5.45
N LYS A 132 2.27 17.38 6.55
CA LYS A 132 3.38 18.36 6.52
C LYS A 132 4.64 17.79 5.87
N ALA A 133 4.86 16.49 5.95
CA ALA A 133 5.95 15.80 5.26
C ALA A 133 5.67 15.57 3.76
N GLY A 134 4.49 15.98 3.25
CA GLY A 134 4.12 15.83 1.85
C GLY A 134 3.79 14.38 1.45
N ILE A 135 3.53 13.50 2.41
CA ILE A 135 3.22 12.10 2.14
C ILE A 135 1.72 11.97 1.84
N PRO A 136 1.32 11.55 0.62
CA PRO A 136 -0.08 11.33 0.30
C PRO A 136 -0.64 10.16 1.10
N ILE A 137 -1.88 10.34 1.57
CA ILE A 137 -2.63 9.32 2.32
C ILE A 137 -3.84 8.91 1.48
N VAL A 138 -3.94 7.62 1.14
CA VAL A 138 -5.11 7.03 0.48
C VAL A 138 -5.87 6.18 1.49
N VAL A 139 -7.17 6.43 1.61
CA VAL A 139 -8.05 5.72 2.54
C VAL A 139 -8.87 4.68 1.81
N LEU A 140 -8.87 3.46 2.34
CA LEU A 140 -9.65 2.32 1.90
C LEU A 140 -10.70 1.96 2.96
N ASP A 141 -11.78 1.28 2.55
CA ASP A 141 -12.82 0.88 3.48
C ASP A 141 -13.46 -0.47 3.08
N TYR A 142 -12.86 -1.56 3.53
CA TYR A 142 -13.45 -2.90 3.47
C TYR A 142 -14.22 -3.28 4.74
N ASN A 143 -14.17 -2.44 5.77
CA ASN A 143 -14.94 -2.64 6.99
C ASN A 143 -16.39 -2.15 6.81
N ALA A 144 -16.63 -1.22 5.88
CA ALA A 144 -18.01 -0.85 5.53
C ALA A 144 -18.72 -2.04 4.91
N GLN A 145 -19.91 -2.33 5.41
CA GLN A 145 -20.72 -3.45 4.91
C GLN A 145 -21.55 -3.03 3.69
N THR A 146 -20.91 -2.40 2.71
CA THR A 146 -21.53 -1.95 1.47
C THR A 146 -20.71 -2.34 0.25
N VAL A 147 -21.38 -2.87 -0.77
CA VAL A 147 -20.74 -3.23 -2.04
C VAL A 147 -19.99 -2.04 -2.65
N ALA A 148 -20.57 -0.84 -2.57
CA ALA A 148 -19.97 0.37 -3.15
C ALA A 148 -18.58 0.67 -2.57
N LYS A 149 -18.41 0.59 -1.26
CA LYS A 149 -17.13 0.83 -0.59
C LYS A 149 -16.10 -0.25 -0.92
N HIS A 150 -16.50 -1.52 -0.97
CA HIS A 150 -15.63 -2.63 -1.36
C HIS A 150 -15.14 -2.46 -2.80
N VAL A 151 -16.06 -2.19 -3.74
CA VAL A 151 -15.70 -1.95 -5.15
C VAL A 151 -14.76 -0.75 -5.28
N GLN A 152 -15.04 0.35 -4.57
CA GLN A 152 -14.17 1.53 -4.59
C GLN A 152 -12.78 1.21 -4.05
N SER A 153 -12.67 0.52 -2.91
CA SER A 153 -11.39 0.11 -2.32
C SER A 153 -10.60 -0.82 -3.24
N THR A 154 -11.28 -1.79 -3.88
CA THR A 154 -10.65 -2.70 -4.85
C THR A 154 -10.08 -1.94 -6.05
N LYS A 155 -10.86 -1.02 -6.64
CA LYS A 155 -10.39 -0.17 -7.74
C LYS A 155 -9.23 0.74 -7.35
N LEU A 156 -9.24 1.28 -6.13
CA LEU A 156 -8.12 2.06 -5.61
C LEU A 156 -6.85 1.20 -5.52
N ILE A 157 -6.91 0.01 -4.91
CA ILE A 157 -5.75 -0.90 -4.86
C ILE A 157 -5.30 -1.25 -6.29
N GLY A 158 -6.22 -1.57 -7.20
CA GLY A 158 -5.87 -1.83 -8.61
C GLY A 158 -5.10 -0.68 -9.25
N THR A 159 -5.50 0.56 -8.98
CA THR A 159 -4.81 1.75 -9.48
C THR A 159 -3.44 1.91 -8.83
N LEU A 160 -3.35 1.80 -7.50
CA LEU A 160 -2.09 1.94 -6.75
C LEU A 160 -1.05 0.89 -7.13
N THR A 161 -1.48 -0.31 -7.52
CA THR A 161 -0.62 -1.45 -7.88
C THR A 161 -0.45 -1.66 -9.37
N GLY A 162 -1.09 -0.83 -10.22
CA GLY A 162 -1.06 -0.99 -11.68
C GLY A 162 -1.87 -2.19 -12.19
N GLN A 163 -2.86 -2.67 -11.40
CA GLN A 163 -3.68 -3.84 -11.71
C GLN A 163 -5.15 -3.48 -11.97
N GLN A 164 -5.42 -2.34 -12.60
CA GLN A 164 -6.78 -1.82 -12.82
C GLN A 164 -7.69 -2.80 -13.56
N GLN A 165 -7.14 -3.65 -14.44
CA GLN A 165 -7.91 -4.64 -15.19
C GLN A 165 -8.35 -5.84 -14.34
N LYS A 166 -7.72 -6.06 -13.20
CA LYS A 166 -8.07 -7.15 -12.28
C LYS A 166 -8.97 -6.68 -11.13
N ALA A 167 -9.01 -5.39 -10.89
CA ALA A 167 -9.80 -4.72 -9.83
C ALA A 167 -11.19 -4.26 -10.36
#